data_5ad168b75c44bcd80646ac11ce79feaf
#
_entry.id   5ad168b75c44bcd80646ac11ce79feaf
#
_cell.length_a   1.000
_cell.length_b   1.000
_cell.length_c   1.000
_cell.angle_alpha   90.00
_cell.angle_beta   90.00
_cell.angle_gamma   90.00
#
_symmetry.space_group_name_H-M   'P 1'
#
loop_
_entity.id
_entity.type
_entity.pdbx_description
1 polymer ?
#
loop_
_entity_poly.entity_id
_entity_poly.type
_entity_poly.pdbx_seq_one_letter_code
_entity_poly.pdbx_strand_id
1 'polypeptide(L)'
;LNVASAGADAFDAELVILGTSTWGCGDPQDDWAATGLPLLEAADWTGRKVAVFGLGDAQGFADTFCDAAADLANKAVEKGATLVGTLPLDAFPGVSSKIVAGDRLLGLALDEANEADKTDARLAAWEEAVRAGL
;
A
#
# COMPACT_ATOMS: atom_id res chain seq x y z
N LEU A 1 13.05 -3.98 5.54
CA LEU A 1 13.38 -5.24 4.87
C LEU A 1 13.13 -5.11 3.37
N ASN A 2 14.08 -5.49 2.56
CA ASN A 2 13.91 -5.55 1.10
C ASN A 2 13.15 -6.83 0.74
N VAL A 3 12.06 -6.71 0.00
CA VAL A 3 11.21 -7.85 -0.37
C VAL A 3 11.97 -8.90 -1.20
N ALA A 4 12.97 -8.49 -1.99
CA ALA A 4 13.81 -9.41 -2.77
C ALA A 4 14.55 -10.44 -1.90
N SER A 5 14.83 -10.10 -0.64
CA SER A 5 15.50 -10.97 0.33
C SER A 5 14.59 -11.45 1.45
N ALA A 6 13.27 -11.30 1.30
CA ALA A 6 12.30 -11.75 2.31
C ALA A 6 12.21 -13.27 2.36
N GLY A 7 12.09 -13.82 3.56
CA GLY A 7 11.83 -15.23 3.81
C GLY A 7 10.39 -15.49 4.23
N ALA A 8 10.06 -16.74 4.50
CA ALA A 8 8.70 -17.15 4.90
C ALA A 8 8.21 -16.49 6.19
N ASP A 9 9.12 -16.02 7.03
CA ASP A 9 8.84 -15.34 8.30
C ASP A 9 8.72 -13.81 8.17
N ALA A 10 8.84 -13.26 6.96
CA ALA A 10 8.84 -11.82 6.73
C ALA A 10 7.56 -11.12 7.22
N PHE A 11 6.44 -11.83 7.22
CA PHE A 11 5.13 -11.30 7.63
C PHE A 11 4.69 -11.78 9.03
N ASP A 12 5.60 -12.34 9.79
CA ASP A 12 5.29 -12.90 11.12
C ASP A 12 5.37 -11.83 12.21
N ALA A 13 4.46 -10.87 12.15
CA ALA A 13 4.35 -9.75 13.09
C ALA A 13 2.87 -9.36 13.28
N GLU A 14 2.58 -8.69 14.39
CA GLU A 14 1.22 -8.17 14.65
C GLU A 14 0.81 -7.08 13.67
N LEU A 15 1.75 -6.21 13.32
CA LEU A 15 1.59 -5.19 12.29
C LEU A 15 2.63 -5.39 11.20
N VAL A 16 2.19 -5.52 9.97
CA VAL A 16 3.06 -5.59 8.79
C VAL A 16 2.80 -4.38 7.91
N ILE A 17 3.86 -3.67 7.57
CA ILE A 17 3.82 -2.53 6.65
C ILE A 17 4.37 -2.97 5.30
N LEU A 18 3.57 -2.83 4.24
CA LEU A 18 3.93 -3.21 2.88
C LEU A 18 4.05 -1.96 2.02
N GLY A 19 5.14 -1.86 1.29
CA GLY A 19 5.38 -0.72 0.40
C GLY A 19 5.80 -1.16 -0.98
N THR A 20 5.29 -0.50 -2.02
CA THR A 20 5.67 -0.76 -3.41
C THR A 20 5.45 0.47 -4.28
N SER A 21 6.24 0.59 -5.35
CA SER A 21 5.93 1.47 -6.47
C SER A 21 4.97 0.76 -7.44
N THR A 22 4.29 1.55 -8.26
CA THR A 22 3.42 1.04 -9.33
C THR A 22 4.10 1.30 -10.68
N TRP A 23 4.21 0.28 -11.50
CA TRP A 23 4.87 0.29 -12.79
C TRP A 23 3.90 -0.05 -13.92
N GLY A 24 4.18 0.43 -15.13
CA GLY A 24 3.36 0.12 -16.30
C GLY A 24 1.88 0.48 -16.09
N CYS A 25 1.00 -0.47 -16.30
CA CYS A 25 -0.45 -0.32 -16.16
C CYS A 25 -0.98 -0.83 -14.81
N GLY A 26 -0.31 -0.49 -13.72
CA GLY A 26 -0.74 -0.87 -12.37
C GLY A 26 0.02 -2.06 -11.78
N ASP A 27 1.15 -2.44 -12.37
CA ASP A 27 1.93 -3.59 -11.92
C ASP A 27 2.78 -3.26 -10.68
N PRO A 28 2.98 -4.24 -9.77
CA PRO A 28 3.91 -4.08 -8.67
C PRO A 28 5.35 -4.06 -9.17
N GLN A 29 6.24 -3.54 -8.36
CA GLN A 29 7.67 -3.59 -8.60
C GLN A 29 8.12 -5.07 -8.73
N ASP A 30 9.14 -5.34 -9.58
CA ASP A 30 9.54 -6.70 -9.99
C ASP A 30 9.83 -7.65 -8.83
N ASP A 31 10.48 -7.17 -7.76
CA ASP A 31 10.79 -7.99 -6.59
C ASP A 31 9.52 -8.44 -5.85
N TRP A 32 8.46 -7.62 -5.87
CA TRP A 32 7.15 -8.02 -5.37
C TRP A 32 6.55 -9.14 -6.22
N ALA A 33 6.58 -9.00 -7.52
CA ALA A 33 6.04 -10.02 -8.43
C ALA A 33 6.79 -11.35 -8.30
N ALA A 34 8.12 -11.29 -8.19
CA ALA A 34 8.98 -12.48 -8.15
C ALA A 34 9.03 -13.17 -6.78
N THR A 35 9.03 -12.41 -5.70
CA THR A 35 9.30 -12.92 -4.34
C THR A 35 8.18 -12.59 -3.36
N GLY A 36 7.79 -11.33 -3.26
CA GLY A 36 6.88 -10.86 -2.21
C GLY A 36 5.46 -11.40 -2.33
N LEU A 37 4.86 -11.35 -3.52
CA LEU A 37 3.48 -11.82 -3.73
C LEU A 37 3.33 -13.32 -3.44
N PRO A 38 4.21 -14.22 -3.91
CA PRO A 38 4.13 -15.62 -3.53
C PRO A 38 4.21 -15.86 -2.03
N LEU A 39 5.08 -15.14 -1.33
CA LEU A 39 5.19 -15.23 0.14
C LEU A 39 3.95 -14.68 0.84
N LEU A 40 3.42 -13.56 0.38
CA LEU A 40 2.21 -12.95 0.93
C LEU A 40 1.02 -13.88 0.80
N GLU A 41 0.85 -14.50 -0.35
CA GLU A 41 -0.24 -15.45 -0.63
C GLU A 41 -0.12 -16.73 0.19
N ALA A 42 1.10 -17.18 0.50
CA ALA A 42 1.35 -18.37 1.31
C ALA A 42 1.21 -18.14 2.82
N ALA A 43 1.28 -16.89 3.29
CA ALA A 43 1.23 -16.56 4.72
C ALA A 43 -0.20 -16.64 5.27
N ASP A 44 -0.30 -16.94 6.56
CA ASP A 44 -1.55 -16.80 7.33
C ASP A 44 -1.61 -15.40 7.94
N TRP A 45 -2.58 -14.62 7.52
CA TRP A 45 -2.78 -13.24 7.97
C TRP A 45 -3.81 -13.10 9.09
N THR A 46 -4.41 -14.19 9.54
CA THR A 46 -5.43 -14.18 10.59
C THR A 46 -4.90 -13.54 11.87
N GLY A 47 -5.61 -12.52 12.37
CA GLY A 47 -5.22 -11.80 13.59
C GLY A 47 -4.12 -10.77 13.41
N ARG A 48 -3.58 -10.60 12.18
CA ARG A 48 -2.55 -9.62 11.87
C ARG A 48 -3.16 -8.35 11.31
N LYS A 49 -2.46 -7.24 11.49
CA LYS A 49 -2.82 -5.95 10.90
C LYS A 49 -1.86 -5.63 9.77
N VAL A 50 -2.39 -5.03 8.71
CA VAL A 50 -1.61 -4.61 7.54
C VAL A 50 -1.85 -3.14 7.26
N ALA A 51 -0.79 -2.42 6.96
CA ALA A 51 -0.83 -1.06 6.42
C ALA A 51 -0.01 -1.02 5.14
N VAL A 52 -0.44 -0.25 4.16
CA VAL A 52 0.25 -0.19 2.87
C VAL A 52 0.62 1.24 2.52
N PHE A 53 1.72 1.39 1.79
CA PHE A 53 2.05 2.64 1.11
C PHE A 53 2.49 2.37 -0.31
N GLY A 54 2.21 3.31 -1.18
CA GLY A 54 2.59 3.21 -2.59
C GLY A 54 3.12 4.52 -3.14
N LEU A 55 3.94 4.43 -4.17
CA LEU A 55 4.44 5.56 -4.93
C LEU A 55 3.91 5.46 -6.35
N GLY A 56 3.57 6.61 -6.93
CA GLY A 56 3.08 6.69 -8.30
C GLY A 56 3.06 8.12 -8.81
N ASP A 57 2.49 8.29 -9.99
CA ASP A 57 2.27 9.59 -10.65
C ASP A 57 0.77 9.80 -10.83
N ALA A 58 0.18 10.63 -9.96
CA ALA A 58 -1.27 10.86 -9.95
C ALA A 58 -1.76 11.68 -11.14
N GLN A 59 -0.89 12.48 -11.76
CA GLN A 59 -1.26 13.29 -12.93
C GLN A 59 -1.14 12.50 -14.24
N GLY A 60 -0.03 11.76 -14.40
CA GLY A 60 0.22 10.98 -15.60
C GLY A 60 -0.59 9.67 -15.66
N PHE A 61 -0.90 9.07 -14.50
CA PHE A 61 -1.51 7.74 -14.39
C PHE A 61 -2.61 7.71 -13.32
N ALA A 62 -3.58 8.61 -13.40
CA ALA A 62 -4.64 8.77 -12.38
C ALA A 62 -5.51 7.51 -12.19
N ASP A 63 -5.70 6.72 -13.23
CA ASP A 63 -6.52 5.50 -13.21
C ASP A 63 -5.79 4.24 -12.73
N THR A 64 -4.46 4.29 -12.58
CA THR A 64 -3.63 3.20 -12.03
C THR A 64 -2.75 3.65 -10.86
N PHE A 65 -2.94 4.86 -10.37
CA PHE A 65 -2.13 5.45 -9.30
C PHE A 65 -2.14 4.59 -8.05
N CYS A 66 -0.97 4.12 -7.64
CA CYS A 66 -0.77 3.24 -6.48
C CYS A 66 -1.58 1.94 -6.51
N ASP A 67 -1.97 1.46 -7.68
CA ASP A 67 -2.70 0.19 -7.84
C ASP A 67 -1.98 -1.00 -7.21
N ALA A 68 -0.66 -1.05 -7.33
CA ALA A 68 0.13 -2.14 -6.76
C ALA A 68 0.02 -2.21 -5.23
N ALA A 69 0.04 -1.07 -4.54
CA ALA A 69 -0.17 -1.04 -3.09
C ALA A 69 -1.59 -1.50 -2.71
N ALA A 70 -2.59 -1.13 -3.49
CA ALA A 70 -3.96 -1.60 -3.29
C ALA A 70 -4.07 -3.12 -3.47
N ASP A 71 -3.40 -3.69 -4.47
CA ASP A 71 -3.38 -5.13 -4.68
C ASP A 71 -2.76 -5.87 -3.49
N LEU A 72 -1.68 -5.34 -2.91
CA LEU A 72 -1.07 -5.92 -1.70
C LEU A 72 -2.05 -5.88 -0.52
N ALA A 73 -2.72 -4.76 -0.29
CA ALA A 73 -3.70 -4.61 0.79
C ALA A 73 -4.86 -5.60 0.63
N ASN A 74 -5.43 -5.67 -0.57
CA ASN A 74 -6.56 -6.56 -0.85
C ASN A 74 -6.20 -8.03 -0.68
N LYS A 75 -5.03 -8.44 -1.14
CA LYS A 75 -4.55 -9.83 -0.96
C LYS A 75 -4.35 -10.19 0.50
N ALA A 76 -3.73 -9.31 1.29
CA ALA A 76 -3.55 -9.54 2.72
C ALA A 76 -4.90 -9.66 3.45
N VAL A 77 -5.86 -8.79 3.11
CA VAL A 77 -7.22 -8.82 3.69
C VAL A 77 -7.95 -10.12 3.30
N GLU A 78 -7.84 -10.57 2.05
CA GLU A 78 -8.40 -11.86 1.62
C GLU A 78 -7.84 -13.04 2.43
N LYS A 79 -6.59 -12.92 2.89
CA LYS A 79 -5.92 -13.95 3.70
C LYS A 79 -6.17 -13.79 5.21
N GLY A 80 -6.98 -12.84 5.64
CA GLY A 80 -7.41 -12.68 7.01
C GLY A 80 -6.87 -11.47 7.77
N ALA A 81 -6.07 -10.61 7.12
CA ALA A 81 -5.54 -9.40 7.75
C ALA A 81 -6.62 -8.34 7.95
N THR A 82 -6.40 -7.49 8.97
CA THR A 82 -7.18 -6.27 9.18
C THR A 82 -6.40 -5.08 8.63
N LEU A 83 -6.98 -4.35 7.69
CA LEU A 83 -6.35 -3.15 7.11
C LEU A 83 -6.44 -1.98 8.09
N VAL A 84 -5.31 -1.33 8.34
CA VAL A 84 -5.20 -0.10 9.14
C VAL A 84 -4.49 0.98 8.33
N GLY A 85 -4.56 2.24 8.77
CA GLY A 85 -3.88 3.33 8.07
C GLY A 85 -4.58 3.81 6.81
N THR A 86 -5.89 3.68 6.70
CA THR A 86 -6.65 4.30 5.62
C THR A 86 -6.71 5.81 5.82
N LEU A 87 -6.74 6.57 4.72
CA LEU A 87 -6.73 8.03 4.72
C LEU A 87 -7.91 8.60 3.93
N PRO A 88 -8.33 9.85 4.18
CA PRO A 88 -9.34 10.51 3.34
C PRO A 88 -8.86 10.69 1.89
N LEU A 89 -9.78 10.57 0.94
CA LEU A 89 -9.50 10.74 -0.50
C LEU A 89 -9.18 12.17 -0.90
N ASP A 90 -9.55 13.16 -0.13
CA ASP A 90 -9.46 14.60 -0.45
C ASP A 90 -8.09 15.08 -0.93
N ALA A 91 -7.01 14.34 -0.64
CA ALA A 91 -5.67 14.61 -1.14
C ALA A 91 -5.50 14.38 -2.67
N PHE A 92 -6.32 13.54 -3.27
CA PHE A 92 -6.23 13.14 -4.68
C PHE A 92 -7.60 13.07 -5.36
N PRO A 93 -8.31 14.20 -5.52
CA PRO A 93 -9.70 14.17 -5.98
C PRO A 93 -9.89 13.67 -7.43
N GLY A 94 -8.84 13.70 -8.25
CA GLY A 94 -8.89 13.22 -9.64
C GLY A 94 -8.51 11.75 -9.83
N VAL A 95 -8.13 11.05 -8.77
CA VAL A 95 -7.68 9.66 -8.85
C VAL A 95 -8.88 8.72 -8.81
N SER A 96 -8.88 7.71 -9.70
CA SER A 96 -9.93 6.69 -9.80
C SER A 96 -9.38 5.26 -9.78
N SER A 97 -8.16 5.09 -9.27
CA SER A 97 -7.46 3.80 -9.21
C SER A 97 -7.94 2.90 -8.08
N LYS A 98 -7.41 1.69 -8.01
CA LYS A 98 -7.75 0.68 -6.97
C LYS A 98 -7.42 1.11 -5.54
N ILE A 99 -6.53 2.11 -5.36
CA ILE A 99 -6.21 2.65 -4.02
C ILE A 99 -7.41 3.38 -3.41
N VAL A 100 -8.39 3.76 -4.22
CA VAL A 100 -9.62 4.45 -3.80
C VAL A 100 -10.70 3.44 -3.44
N ALA A 101 -11.20 3.52 -2.22
CA ALA A 101 -12.33 2.73 -1.73
C ALA A 101 -13.37 3.68 -1.14
N GLY A 102 -14.41 4.01 -1.93
CA GLY A 102 -15.41 5.01 -1.55
C GLY A 102 -14.79 6.41 -1.43
N ASP A 103 -14.86 7.01 -0.26
CA ASP A 103 -14.27 8.30 0.08
C ASP A 103 -12.90 8.20 0.77
N ARG A 104 -12.28 7.02 0.76
CA ARG A 104 -11.03 6.76 1.43
C ARG A 104 -9.97 6.19 0.48
N LEU A 105 -8.70 6.39 0.87
CA LEU A 105 -7.55 5.68 0.31
C LEU A 105 -7.24 4.46 1.19
N LEU A 106 -6.93 3.34 0.58
CA LEU A 106 -6.59 2.10 1.31
C LEU A 106 -5.29 2.20 2.11
N GLY A 107 -4.47 3.20 1.83
CA GLY A 107 -3.20 3.42 2.52
C GLY A 107 -2.57 4.75 2.13
N LEU A 108 -1.28 4.91 2.43
CA LEU A 108 -0.52 6.09 2.06
C LEU A 108 -0.20 6.07 0.56
N ALA A 109 -0.66 7.07 -0.16
CA ALA A 109 -0.31 7.29 -1.55
C ALA A 109 0.64 8.49 -1.66
N LEU A 110 1.79 8.29 -2.27
CA LEU A 110 2.82 9.32 -2.46
C LEU A 110 3.03 9.61 -3.94
N ASP A 111 3.01 10.89 -4.28
CA ASP A 111 3.24 11.39 -5.62
C ASP A 111 4.51 12.26 -5.64
N GLU A 112 5.67 11.61 -5.66
CA GLU A 112 6.97 12.27 -5.70
C GLU A 112 7.22 12.97 -7.03
N ALA A 113 6.56 12.54 -8.11
CA ALA A 113 6.73 13.14 -9.43
C ALA A 113 6.14 14.55 -9.50
N ASN A 114 5.00 14.80 -8.83
CA ASN A 114 4.27 16.07 -8.94
C ASN A 114 4.19 16.82 -7.61
N GLU A 115 4.19 16.12 -6.47
CA GLU A 115 3.90 16.69 -5.15
C GLU A 115 4.88 16.21 -4.07
N ALA A 116 6.17 16.15 -4.39
CA ALA A 116 7.21 15.74 -3.43
C ALA A 116 7.24 16.60 -2.15
N ASP A 117 6.83 17.87 -2.24
CA ASP A 117 6.72 18.80 -1.12
C ASP A 117 5.63 18.39 -0.09
N LYS A 118 4.69 17.54 -0.46
CA LYS A 118 3.61 17.06 0.41
C LYS A 118 3.90 15.72 1.07
N THR A 119 4.98 15.06 0.72
CA THR A 119 5.31 13.70 1.20
C THR A 119 5.42 13.63 2.72
N ASP A 120 6.14 14.57 3.34
CA ASP A 120 6.35 14.56 4.79
C ASP A 120 5.04 14.72 5.57
N ALA A 121 4.17 15.63 5.14
CA ALA A 121 2.86 15.84 5.77
C ALA A 121 1.94 14.63 5.59
N ARG A 122 1.95 14.01 4.40
CA ARG A 122 1.17 12.80 4.12
C ARG A 122 1.65 11.62 4.95
N LEU A 123 2.96 11.46 5.08
CA LEU A 123 3.55 10.42 5.91
C LEU A 123 3.17 10.57 7.38
N ALA A 124 3.22 11.79 7.93
CA ALA A 124 2.84 12.07 9.30
C ALA A 124 1.35 11.75 9.57
N ALA A 125 0.47 12.14 8.66
CA ALA A 125 -0.97 11.84 8.76
C ALA A 125 -1.23 10.32 8.71
N TRP A 126 -0.52 9.61 7.86
CA TRP A 126 -0.63 8.16 7.77
C TRP A 126 -0.12 7.46 9.02
N GLU A 127 1.00 7.90 9.58
CA GLU A 127 1.52 7.36 10.83
C GLU A 127 0.49 7.46 11.96
N GLU A 128 -0.18 8.60 12.09
CA GLU A 128 -1.26 8.79 13.07
C GLU A 128 -2.42 7.82 12.81
N ALA A 129 -2.83 7.65 11.54
CA ALA A 129 -3.91 6.74 11.17
C ALA A 129 -3.56 5.27 11.46
N VAL A 130 -2.32 4.87 11.23
CA VAL A 130 -1.84 3.52 11.56
C VAL A 130 -1.88 3.31 13.08
N ARG A 131 -1.35 4.25 13.85
CA ARG A 131 -1.37 4.17 15.32
C ARG A 131 -2.78 4.11 15.89
N ALA A 132 -3.71 4.85 15.31
CA ALA A 132 -5.12 4.82 15.73
C ALA A 132 -5.80 3.46 15.45
N GLY A 133 -5.32 2.69 14.48
CA GLY A 133 -5.82 1.35 14.14
C GLY A 133 -5.23 0.22 14.97
N LEU A 134 -4.19 0.51 15.74
CA LEU A 134 -3.58 -0.48 16.62
C LEU A 134 -4.35 -0.60 17.94
#